data_06c2d4286cf342842d814008e217ef4a
#
_entry.id   06c2d4286cf342842d814008e217ef4a
#
_cell.length_a   1.000
_cell.length_b   1.000
_cell.length_c   1.000
_cell.angle_alpha   90.00
_cell.angle_beta   90.00
_cell.angle_gamma   90.00
#
_symmetry.space_group_name_H-M   'P 1'
#
loop_
_entity.id
_entity.type
_entity.pdbx_description
1 polymer ?
#
loop_
_entity_poly.entity_id
_entity_poly.type
_entity_poly.pdbx_seq_one_letter_code
_entity_poly.pdbx_strand_id
1 'polypeptide(L)'
;MKQKSIKVIIGKFQVWLSQPVVRRSLLYAGVGSLAAFVATIGILISIPDRLSMGFQPKTCLDRSAYAWGVHAEKSNGMVVELEGGKICVRPDAAVVPGKYRASMPIFGLPFLRHPLEITVPNLPQASLVGQLDRVPLSKPLEVELSQPDSLHTYRLGVAEQRSDCKLASRGLSCEIEPLGLRQGEAYEVFIERLFKGKSQSKVLKQKIEVLDPVRLTESSIQTDEMVFNRPSELILKFDKPLAQYEMLLVVKKGEESTEIVPEITLQEANTYRLSFGAELIPREATVELVAKSVEASDGSTVEGPLLMQFRTSGGPRVTGVNVGPSGVAVGAPIVVTFDQDLSQQQPLESLIEVGGGVALQSRRGNQLIFSTSDASKCGVISINLRPDFQNPYGISGRSAWRYSGRMSCYTTSIIGYSSQGRAIYAYHFGDGGPSVVYTGAIHGNEVSTKYLMDRWIQELNASPGKIPANKRIIVVPTINPDGLARGSRINSRNVDLNRNFNTSNWQKDVQHVTGQPFPGGGGEAAMSEPETKAIASLIAEQRPELVLSYHSVANLVISNGVGQANARAAQYAGFSGYRLSSGDGSEFGYTITGTADSYYGEKLGVPSLVIELGSHTYHQFERNQAAMWAMVQS
;
A
#
# COMPACT_ATOMS: atom_id res chain seq x y z
N MET A 1 79.37 52.48 56.85
CA MET A 1 78.71 53.21 57.98
C MET A 1 77.44 52.54 58.55
N LYS A 2 77.02 51.34 58.17
CA LYS A 2 75.77 50.69 58.66
C LYS A 2 75.96 49.60 59.74
N GLN A 3 77.20 49.21 60.09
CA GLN A 3 77.42 48.15 61.10
C GLN A 3 77.65 48.67 62.55
N LYS A 4 77.96 49.94 62.74
CA LYS A 4 78.19 50.52 64.10
C LYS A 4 76.85 50.88 64.80
N SER A 5 75.79 51.22 64.06
CA SER A 5 74.52 51.62 64.66
C SER A 5 73.67 50.43 65.23
N ILE A 6 73.83 49.19 64.66
CA ILE A 6 73.06 48.03 65.13
C ILE A 6 73.61 47.48 66.47
N LYS A 7 74.97 47.54 66.71
CA LYS A 7 75.55 47.08 67.98
C LYS A 7 75.18 47.95 69.16
N VAL A 8 75.02 49.28 68.95
CA VAL A 8 74.62 50.22 70.02
C VAL A 8 73.13 50.05 70.41
N ILE A 9 72.29 49.74 69.44
CA ILE A 9 70.84 49.46 69.68
C ILE A 9 70.65 48.12 70.42
N ILE A 10 71.38 47.10 70.08
CA ILE A 10 71.33 45.80 70.75
C ILE A 10 71.86 45.88 72.18
N GLY A 11 72.98 46.61 72.41
CA GLY A 11 73.51 46.81 73.75
C GLY A 11 72.59 47.61 74.70
N LYS A 12 71.86 48.61 74.17
CA LYS A 12 70.87 49.38 74.96
C LYS A 12 69.61 48.53 75.25
N PHE A 13 69.26 47.63 74.33
CA PHE A 13 68.11 46.72 74.52
C PHE A 13 68.41 45.61 75.52
N GLN A 14 69.67 45.12 75.61
CA GLN A 14 70.09 44.17 76.64
C GLN A 14 70.16 44.72 78.03
N VAL A 15 70.59 46.03 78.23
CA VAL A 15 70.58 46.75 79.51
C VAL A 15 69.14 47.07 79.96
N TRP A 16 68.25 47.41 79.05
CA TRP A 16 66.81 47.64 79.37
C TRP A 16 66.10 46.32 79.78
N LEU A 17 66.43 45.23 79.21
CA LEU A 17 65.89 43.88 79.52
C LEU A 17 66.44 43.32 80.86
N SER A 18 67.56 43.87 81.43
CA SER A 18 68.17 43.46 82.72
C SER A 18 67.55 44.13 83.94
N GLN A 19 66.69 45.16 83.78
CA GLN A 19 66.01 45.76 84.87
C GLN A 19 64.91 44.90 85.51
N PRO A 20 64.87 44.71 86.81
CA PRO A 20 63.97 43.82 87.49
C PRO A 20 62.48 44.12 87.26
N VAL A 21 62.14 45.42 87.11
CA VAL A 21 60.76 45.85 86.82
C VAL A 21 60.36 45.49 85.35
N VAL A 22 61.25 45.70 84.39
CA VAL A 22 61.02 45.37 82.99
C VAL A 22 60.94 43.84 82.78
N ARG A 23 61.77 43.09 83.49
CA ARG A 23 61.68 41.63 83.45
C ARG A 23 60.35 41.06 84.02
N ARG A 24 59.85 41.66 85.13
CA ARG A 24 58.56 41.31 85.68
C ARG A 24 57.39 41.65 84.73
N SER A 25 57.44 42.89 84.20
CA SER A 25 56.42 43.33 83.25
C SER A 25 56.42 42.53 81.96
N LEU A 26 57.59 42.16 81.46
CA LEU A 26 57.69 41.25 80.29
C LEU A 26 57.26 39.84 80.62
N LEU A 27 57.52 39.38 81.88
CA LEU A 27 57.07 38.09 82.30
C LEU A 27 55.52 38.01 82.41
N TYR A 28 54.92 39.07 82.99
CA TYR A 28 53.47 39.17 83.11
C TYR A 28 52.83 39.42 81.73
N ALA A 29 53.45 40.23 80.89
CA ALA A 29 52.98 40.39 79.53
C ALA A 29 53.10 39.07 78.70
N GLY A 30 54.23 38.34 78.92
CA GLY A 30 54.45 37.03 78.30
C GLY A 30 53.47 35.95 78.79
N VAL A 31 53.20 35.93 80.13
CA VAL A 31 52.21 34.98 80.69
C VAL A 31 50.81 35.34 80.27
N GLY A 32 50.47 36.64 80.25
CA GLY A 32 49.20 37.13 79.74
C GLY A 32 48.98 36.77 78.26
N SER A 33 50.00 36.99 77.45
CA SER A 33 50.01 36.65 76.01
C SER A 33 49.91 35.14 75.77
N LEU A 34 50.60 34.32 76.59
CA LEU A 34 50.53 32.86 76.53
C LEU A 34 49.16 32.38 76.97
N ALA A 35 48.61 32.95 78.05
CA ALA A 35 47.24 32.61 78.48
C ALA A 35 46.16 32.98 77.43
N ALA A 36 46.30 34.13 76.82
CA ALA A 36 45.41 34.57 75.74
C ALA A 36 45.58 33.67 74.50
N PHE A 37 46.81 33.26 74.16
CA PHE A 37 47.07 32.32 73.04
C PHE A 37 46.50 30.93 73.34
N VAL A 38 46.72 30.43 74.57
CA VAL A 38 46.14 29.11 74.99
C VAL A 38 44.61 29.16 74.99
N ALA A 39 44.03 30.28 75.46
CA ALA A 39 42.57 30.45 75.43
C ALA A 39 42.04 30.52 73.99
N THR A 40 42.73 31.24 73.12
CA THR A 40 42.35 31.31 71.68
C THR A 40 42.44 29.93 71.00
N ILE A 41 43.53 29.20 71.27
CA ILE A 41 43.64 27.79 70.79
C ILE A 41 42.54 26.97 71.37
N GLY A 42 42.21 27.08 72.66
CA GLY A 42 41.12 26.35 73.31
C GLY A 42 39.80 26.64 72.64
N ILE A 43 39.51 27.87 72.28
CA ILE A 43 38.29 28.23 71.52
C ILE A 43 38.32 27.64 70.10
N LEU A 44 39.46 27.75 69.41
CA LEU A 44 39.61 27.21 68.06
C LEU A 44 39.46 25.68 68.01
N ILE A 45 39.79 24.96 69.05
CA ILE A 45 39.66 23.49 69.14
C ILE A 45 38.25 23.07 69.56
N SER A 46 37.51 23.89 70.30
CA SER A 46 36.25 23.51 70.96
C SER A 46 35.00 24.04 70.26
N ILE A 47 35.09 25.18 69.52
CA ILE A 47 33.95 25.76 68.84
C ILE A 47 34.05 25.47 67.35
N PRO A 48 33.16 24.64 66.75
CA PRO A 48 33.22 24.33 65.34
C PRO A 48 32.84 25.52 64.49
N ASP A 49 33.60 25.73 63.41
CA ASP A 49 33.12 26.57 62.29
C ASP A 49 31.97 25.84 61.58
N ARG A 50 30.96 26.61 61.17
CA ARG A 50 29.78 26.11 60.50
C ARG A 50 29.82 26.49 59.03
N LEU A 51 29.77 25.52 58.14
CA LEU A 51 29.70 25.70 56.71
C LEU A 51 28.38 25.10 56.19
N SER A 52 27.55 25.92 55.59
CA SER A 52 26.42 25.42 54.79
C SER A 52 26.89 25.20 53.35
N MET A 53 26.86 23.98 52.91
CA MET A 53 27.31 23.60 51.60
C MET A 53 26.19 23.77 50.60
N GLY A 54 26.39 24.59 49.54
CA GLY A 54 25.52 24.58 48.36
C GLY A 54 25.87 23.39 47.43
N PHE A 55 25.06 23.17 46.36
CA PHE A 55 25.36 22.18 45.33
C PHE A 55 26.30 22.76 44.28
N GLN A 56 27.45 23.19 44.74
CA GLN A 56 28.57 23.68 43.92
C GLN A 56 29.76 22.70 44.05
N PRO A 57 30.66 22.66 43.06
CA PRO A 57 31.83 21.78 43.10
C PRO A 57 32.71 22.00 44.31
N LYS A 58 32.67 23.23 44.86
CA LYS A 58 33.46 23.63 46.01
C LYS A 58 32.74 24.75 46.75
N THR A 59 32.73 24.69 48.10
CA THR A 59 32.23 25.77 48.97
C THR A 59 33.33 26.19 49.90
N CYS A 60 33.61 27.49 50.00
CA CYS A 60 34.72 28.04 50.80
C CYS A 60 34.24 28.96 51.92
N LEU A 61 34.92 28.91 53.04
CA LEU A 61 34.77 29.77 54.18
C LEU A 61 36.03 30.64 54.36
N ASP A 62 35.85 31.95 54.58
CA ASP A 62 36.95 32.85 54.75
C ASP A 62 37.49 32.78 56.20
N ARG A 63 38.64 32.14 56.38
CA ARG A 63 39.31 31.93 57.67
C ARG A 63 40.82 31.89 57.51
N SER A 64 41.35 32.89 56.85
CA SER A 64 42.78 32.98 56.52
C SER A 64 43.70 33.07 57.75
N ALA A 65 43.20 33.57 58.88
CA ALA A 65 44.04 33.87 60.04
C ALA A 65 44.72 32.67 60.73
N TYR A 66 44.14 31.48 60.61
CA TYR A 66 44.69 30.29 61.24
C TYR A 66 44.80 29.06 60.28
N ALA A 67 44.39 29.23 59.11
CA ALA A 67 44.27 28.11 58.12
C ALA A 67 45.59 27.85 57.32
N TRP A 68 46.71 28.44 57.71
CA TRP A 68 47.97 28.19 57.02
C TRP A 68 48.55 26.82 57.36
N GLY A 69 49.16 26.16 56.36
CA GLY A 69 49.75 24.82 56.51
C GLY A 69 48.74 23.69 56.40
N VAL A 70 47.48 23.94 55.96
CA VAL A 70 46.51 22.90 55.69
C VAL A 70 46.81 22.26 54.32
N HIS A 71 47.05 20.98 54.32
CA HIS A 71 47.07 20.17 53.10
C HIS A 71 45.68 19.53 52.89
N ALA A 72 45.38 19.17 51.65
CA ALA A 72 44.10 18.50 51.32
C ALA A 72 43.91 17.25 52.17
N GLU A 73 42.83 17.17 52.95
CA GLU A 73 42.49 16.05 53.83
C GLU A 73 41.12 15.49 53.53
N LYS A 74 41.03 14.17 53.44
CA LYS A 74 39.74 13.49 53.22
C LYS A 74 39.11 13.12 54.55
N SER A 75 37.86 13.49 54.76
CA SER A 75 37.07 13.12 55.95
C SER A 75 35.61 12.92 55.54
N ASN A 76 35.03 11.75 55.84
CA ASN A 76 33.60 11.44 55.61
C ASN A 76 33.09 11.76 54.19
N GLY A 77 33.86 11.44 53.13
CA GLY A 77 33.48 11.70 51.76
C GLY A 77 33.64 13.15 51.30
N MET A 78 34.25 13.99 52.14
CA MET A 78 34.59 15.36 51.82
C MET A 78 36.11 15.53 51.78
N VAL A 79 36.59 16.41 50.95
CA VAL A 79 37.97 16.89 50.95
C VAL A 79 37.98 18.31 51.45
N VAL A 80 38.73 18.55 52.52
CA VAL A 80 38.95 19.88 53.07
C VAL A 80 40.35 20.34 52.63
N GLU A 81 40.44 21.49 52.01
CA GLU A 81 41.67 22.03 51.45
C GLU A 81 41.77 23.54 51.66
N LEU A 82 42.98 24.06 51.68
CA LEU A 82 43.23 25.50 51.76
C LEU A 82 43.52 26.06 50.37
N GLU A 83 42.77 27.06 49.95
CA GLU A 83 42.96 27.72 48.67
C GLU A 83 42.78 29.24 48.80
N GLY A 84 43.79 30.00 48.43
CA GLY A 84 43.74 31.46 48.51
C GLY A 84 43.50 32.02 49.91
N GLY A 85 43.90 31.29 50.97
CA GLY A 85 43.67 31.68 52.37
C GLY A 85 42.27 31.36 52.90
N LYS A 86 41.46 30.63 52.11
CA LYS A 86 40.13 30.18 52.52
C LYS A 86 40.11 28.68 52.77
N ILE A 87 39.29 28.24 53.69
CA ILE A 87 39.02 26.81 53.89
C ILE A 87 37.93 26.40 52.89
N CYS A 88 38.30 25.54 51.98
CA CYS A 88 37.38 25.05 50.95
C CYS A 88 37.06 23.59 51.21
N VAL A 89 35.78 23.24 51.01
CA VAL A 89 35.27 21.88 51.10
C VAL A 89 34.69 21.49 49.77
N ARG A 90 35.09 20.34 49.26
CA ARG A 90 34.51 19.74 48.04
C ARG A 90 34.12 18.29 48.30
N PRO A 91 33.04 17.80 47.71
CA PRO A 91 32.65 16.42 47.80
C PRO A 91 33.62 15.52 47.02
N ASP A 92 34.02 14.38 47.59
CA ASP A 92 34.78 13.33 46.93
C ASP A 92 33.92 12.12 46.59
N ALA A 93 32.84 11.97 47.31
CA ALA A 93 31.79 10.96 47.08
C ALA A 93 30.42 11.64 46.95
N ALA A 94 29.41 10.84 46.54
CA ALA A 94 28.02 11.33 46.51
C ALA A 94 27.58 11.84 47.87
N VAL A 95 27.10 13.08 47.92
CA VAL A 95 26.66 13.72 49.16
C VAL A 95 25.22 13.32 49.50
N VAL A 96 25.01 12.98 50.76
CA VAL A 96 23.71 12.75 51.32
C VAL A 96 23.32 13.94 52.19
N PRO A 97 22.07 14.42 52.19
CA PRO A 97 21.64 15.50 53.11
C PRO A 97 21.93 15.15 54.56
N GLY A 98 22.41 16.15 55.30
CA GLY A 98 22.73 15.94 56.70
C GLY A 98 23.86 16.81 57.22
N LYS A 99 24.27 16.54 58.49
CA LYS A 99 25.39 17.23 59.14
C LYS A 99 26.61 16.33 59.18
N TYR A 100 27.71 16.86 58.68
CA TYR A 100 29.02 16.18 58.64
C TYR A 100 29.97 16.89 59.56
N ARG A 101 30.86 16.16 60.23
CA ARG A 101 31.93 16.70 61.02
C ARG A 101 33.27 16.36 60.36
N ALA A 102 34.01 17.38 60.06
CA ALA A 102 35.40 17.29 59.61
C ALA A 102 36.30 18.01 60.63
N SER A 103 37.57 17.78 60.58
CA SER A 103 38.54 18.52 61.34
C SER A 103 39.76 18.78 60.50
N MET A 104 40.42 19.89 60.71
CA MET A 104 41.62 20.26 59.96
C MET A 104 42.74 20.67 60.89
N PRO A 105 43.98 20.42 60.56
CA PRO A 105 45.11 20.95 61.33
C PRO A 105 45.15 22.47 61.21
N ILE A 106 45.50 23.16 62.31
CA ILE A 106 45.67 24.61 62.37
C ILE A 106 47.12 24.94 62.69
N PHE A 107 47.59 26.06 62.20
CA PHE A 107 48.97 26.54 62.34
C PHE A 107 50.03 25.54 61.83
N GLY A 108 49.70 24.66 60.87
CA GLY A 108 50.58 23.61 60.37
C GLY A 108 50.86 22.48 61.36
N LEU A 109 50.17 22.41 62.48
CA LEU A 109 50.39 21.42 63.53
C LEU A 109 49.37 20.29 63.50
N PRO A 110 49.70 19.05 63.15
CA PRO A 110 48.75 17.95 62.92
C PRO A 110 47.99 17.52 64.17
N PHE A 111 48.48 17.80 65.34
CA PHE A 111 47.89 17.47 66.64
C PHE A 111 46.92 18.55 67.15
N LEU A 112 46.95 19.78 66.56
CA LEU A 112 46.00 20.85 66.84
C LEU A 112 44.96 20.88 65.74
N ARG A 113 43.78 20.38 66.04
CA ARG A 113 42.71 20.26 65.02
C ARG A 113 41.53 21.17 65.34
N HIS A 114 41.10 21.93 64.31
CA HIS A 114 39.90 22.73 64.38
C HIS A 114 38.69 21.92 63.87
N PRO A 115 37.61 21.85 64.62
CA PRO A 115 36.40 21.18 64.15
C PRO A 115 35.65 22.05 63.13
N LEU A 116 35.14 21.37 62.08
CA LEU A 116 34.31 21.95 61.04
C LEU A 116 33.00 21.20 60.97
N GLU A 117 31.88 21.88 61.15
CA GLU A 117 30.54 21.34 61.00
C GLU A 117 30.00 21.75 59.64
N ILE A 118 29.79 20.78 58.75
CA ILE A 118 29.34 20.97 57.37
C ILE A 118 27.89 20.55 57.30
N THR A 119 26.99 21.45 56.91
CA THR A 119 25.58 21.13 56.68
C THR A 119 25.34 21.02 55.18
N VAL A 120 24.88 19.82 54.75
CA VAL A 120 24.43 19.55 53.38
C VAL A 120 22.93 19.67 53.35
N PRO A 121 22.34 20.58 52.58
CA PRO A 121 20.88 20.73 52.46
C PRO A 121 20.24 19.53 51.73
N ASN A 122 18.89 19.52 51.74
CA ASN A 122 18.16 18.52 50.95
C ASN A 122 18.54 18.64 49.45
N LEU A 123 18.66 17.46 48.79
CA LEU A 123 19.01 17.40 47.38
C LEU A 123 17.97 18.15 46.53
N PRO A 124 18.37 18.84 45.45
CA PRO A 124 17.46 19.53 44.55
C PRO A 124 16.41 18.57 44.00
N GLN A 125 15.15 19.00 44.04
CA GLN A 125 14.06 18.30 43.36
C GLN A 125 13.90 18.86 41.95
N ALA A 126 13.50 18.01 41.00
CA ALA A 126 13.28 18.39 39.63
C ALA A 126 11.78 18.32 39.30
N SER A 127 11.31 19.27 38.49
CA SER A 127 9.96 19.26 37.90
C SER A 127 10.02 19.65 36.44
N LEU A 128 9.21 19.04 35.57
CA LEU A 128 9.10 19.45 34.19
C LEU A 128 8.31 20.75 34.10
N VAL A 129 8.73 21.62 33.17
CA VAL A 129 8.08 22.90 32.91
C VAL A 129 7.39 22.85 31.56
N GLY A 130 6.17 23.41 31.45
CA GLY A 130 5.41 23.53 30.22
C GLY A 130 4.24 22.56 30.10
N GLN A 131 3.69 22.45 28.89
CA GLN A 131 2.58 21.54 28.59
C GLN A 131 3.12 20.14 28.31
N LEU A 132 2.83 19.20 29.18
CA LEU A 132 3.36 17.84 29.12
C LEU A 132 2.50 16.88 28.30
N ASP A 133 1.31 17.31 27.94
CA ASP A 133 0.35 16.66 27.04
C ASP A 133 0.52 17.08 25.56
N ARG A 134 1.48 17.96 25.28
CA ARG A 134 1.76 18.50 23.94
C ARG A 134 3.23 18.88 23.77
N VAL A 135 4.10 17.89 23.84
CA VAL A 135 5.55 18.11 23.75
C VAL A 135 6.03 18.06 22.30
N PRO A 136 6.58 19.15 21.76
CA PRO A 136 7.19 19.14 20.42
C PRO A 136 8.56 18.46 20.45
N LEU A 137 8.87 17.60 19.47
CA LEU A 137 10.19 16.94 19.37
C LEU A 137 11.31 17.91 18.98
N SER A 138 10.97 19.03 18.35
CA SER A 138 11.93 20.04 17.90
C SER A 138 12.49 20.92 19.03
N LYS A 139 11.94 20.83 20.25
CA LYS A 139 12.35 21.66 21.39
C LYS A 139 12.81 20.82 22.57
N PRO A 140 13.84 21.28 23.30
CA PRO A 140 14.26 20.59 24.51
C PRO A 140 13.18 20.64 25.60
N LEU A 141 13.17 19.63 26.47
CA LEU A 141 12.38 19.65 27.70
C LEU A 141 13.08 20.52 28.74
N GLU A 142 12.34 21.48 29.27
CA GLU A 142 12.83 22.35 30.35
C GLU A 142 12.48 21.71 31.71
N VAL A 143 13.47 21.67 32.59
CA VAL A 143 13.35 21.08 33.93
C VAL A 143 13.74 22.17 34.94
N GLU A 144 12.83 22.50 35.83
CA GLU A 144 13.12 23.40 36.94
C GLU A 144 13.71 22.61 38.12
N LEU A 145 14.75 23.13 38.72
CA LEU A 145 15.33 22.61 39.95
C LEU A 145 14.94 23.50 41.14
N SER A 146 14.52 22.87 42.26
CA SER A 146 14.12 23.58 43.48
C SER A 146 15.22 24.47 44.06
N GLN A 147 16.45 24.27 43.68
CA GLN A 147 17.63 25.10 44.01
C GLN A 147 18.73 24.86 42.98
N PRO A 148 19.64 25.84 42.73
CA PRO A 148 20.74 25.72 41.80
C PRO A 148 21.65 24.53 42.15
N ASP A 149 22.05 23.79 41.13
CA ASP A 149 22.93 22.62 41.26
C ASP A 149 23.97 22.61 40.14
N SER A 150 25.19 22.93 40.47
CA SER A 150 26.34 22.80 39.57
C SER A 150 27.30 21.66 40.00
N LEU A 151 26.93 20.93 41.05
CA LEU A 151 27.71 19.77 41.54
C LEU A 151 27.41 18.51 40.79
N HIS A 152 26.15 18.32 40.39
CA HIS A 152 25.68 17.11 39.68
C HIS A 152 25.50 17.38 38.20
N THR A 153 25.53 16.32 37.42
CA THR A 153 25.04 16.30 36.03
C THR A 153 23.72 15.57 36.02
N TYR A 154 22.91 15.84 34.97
CA TYR A 154 21.56 15.26 34.84
C TYR A 154 21.37 14.67 33.46
N ARG A 155 20.57 13.60 33.41
CA ARG A 155 20.15 12.93 32.18
C ARG A 155 18.66 12.77 32.14
N LEU A 156 18.08 13.07 31.00
CA LEU A 156 16.72 12.70 30.65
C LEU A 156 16.75 11.27 30.10
N GLY A 157 15.83 10.42 30.56
CA GLY A 157 15.74 9.04 30.11
C GLY A 157 14.33 8.60 29.77
N VAL A 158 14.22 7.73 28.77
CA VAL A 158 13.03 6.97 28.39
C VAL A 158 13.45 5.52 28.17
N ALA A 159 12.86 4.59 28.88
CA ALA A 159 13.30 3.19 28.87
C ALA A 159 14.82 3.04 29.06
N GLU A 160 15.56 2.63 28.05
CA GLU A 160 17.02 2.49 28.09
C GLU A 160 17.77 3.67 27.44
N GLN A 161 17.06 4.54 26.71
CA GLN A 161 17.65 5.69 26.04
C GLN A 161 17.94 6.84 27.02
N ARG A 162 19.01 7.57 26.78
CA ARG A 162 19.48 8.67 27.65
C ARG A 162 19.93 9.85 26.81
N SER A 163 19.62 11.05 27.29
CA SER A 163 20.09 12.33 26.77
C SER A 163 20.67 13.16 27.88
N ASP A 164 21.86 13.72 27.72
CA ASP A 164 22.49 14.58 28.70
C ASP A 164 21.78 15.95 28.73
N CYS A 165 21.44 16.42 29.93
CA CYS A 165 20.86 17.74 30.13
C CYS A 165 21.93 18.80 30.33
N LYS A 166 21.73 19.99 29.76
CA LYS A 166 22.57 21.16 29.95
C LYS A 166 22.02 22.02 31.09
N LEU A 167 22.90 22.60 31.93
CA LEU A 167 22.49 23.57 32.93
C LEU A 167 22.03 24.87 32.26
N ALA A 168 20.85 25.34 32.65
CA ALA A 168 20.26 26.61 32.26
C ALA A 168 20.19 27.56 33.49
N SER A 169 19.80 28.80 33.28
CA SER A 169 19.82 29.85 34.34
C SER A 169 18.96 29.53 35.58
N ARG A 170 17.89 28.70 35.43
CA ARG A 170 16.99 28.31 36.52
C ARG A 170 16.70 26.82 36.58
N GLY A 171 17.47 25.98 35.86
CA GLY A 171 17.21 24.57 35.80
C GLY A 171 18.06 23.85 34.78
N LEU A 172 17.44 22.97 34.01
CA LEU A 172 18.09 22.15 33.01
C LEU A 172 17.30 22.23 31.69
N SER A 173 18.01 22.16 30.58
CA SER A 173 17.45 21.99 29.24
C SER A 173 17.93 20.66 28.69
N CYS A 174 16.98 19.76 28.35
CA CYS A 174 17.26 18.38 27.99
C CYS A 174 16.79 18.12 26.56
N GLU A 175 17.70 17.82 25.66
CA GLU A 175 17.38 17.48 24.26
C GLU A 175 16.59 16.17 24.22
N ILE A 176 15.52 16.13 23.38
CA ILE A 176 14.63 14.96 23.27
C ILE A 176 15.02 14.08 22.10
N GLU A 177 15.58 14.68 21.03
CA GLU A 177 15.92 14.00 19.78
C GLU A 177 16.74 12.70 19.99
N PRO A 178 17.77 12.68 20.88
CA PRO A 178 18.57 11.48 21.11
C PRO A 178 17.79 10.32 21.74
N LEU A 179 16.58 10.56 22.24
CA LEU A 179 15.73 9.53 22.87
C LEU A 179 14.93 8.73 21.86
N GLY A 180 14.89 9.13 20.57
CA GLY A 180 14.18 8.41 19.51
C GLY A 180 12.67 8.34 19.73
N LEU A 181 12.07 9.37 20.33
CA LEU A 181 10.63 9.43 20.56
C LEU A 181 9.86 9.60 19.24
N ARG A 182 8.63 9.07 19.19
CA ARG A 182 7.75 9.21 18.04
C ARG A 182 6.62 10.19 18.32
N GLN A 183 6.22 10.92 17.31
CA GLN A 183 5.09 11.81 17.39
C GLN A 183 3.79 11.04 17.63
N GLY A 184 2.85 11.65 18.35
CA GLY A 184 1.56 11.05 18.70
C GLY A 184 1.61 9.97 19.77
N GLU A 185 2.77 9.69 20.35
CA GLU A 185 2.93 8.65 21.38
C GLU A 185 3.16 9.27 22.77
N ALA A 186 2.82 8.48 23.79
CA ALA A 186 3.02 8.85 25.18
C ALA A 186 4.18 8.08 25.80
N TYR A 187 5.01 8.77 26.56
CA TYR A 187 6.20 8.20 27.18
C TYR A 187 6.29 8.51 28.64
N GLU A 188 6.84 7.58 29.41
CA GLU A 188 7.22 7.81 30.78
C GLU A 188 8.69 8.26 30.81
N VAL A 189 8.93 9.54 31.06
CA VAL A 189 10.25 10.13 31.16
C VAL A 189 10.71 10.17 32.61
N PHE A 190 12.02 10.13 32.81
CA PHE A 190 12.62 10.30 34.11
C PHE A 190 13.92 11.12 34.02
N ILE A 191 14.24 11.85 35.09
CA ILE A 191 15.50 12.56 35.23
C ILE A 191 16.39 11.80 36.21
N GLU A 192 17.57 11.44 35.76
CA GLU A 192 18.63 10.87 36.60
C GLU A 192 19.61 11.95 37.03
N ARG A 193 19.97 11.94 38.32
CA ARG A 193 21.06 12.73 38.87
C ARG A 193 22.33 11.92 38.89
N LEU A 194 23.43 12.46 38.44
CA LEU A 194 24.73 11.82 38.41
C LEU A 194 25.76 12.64 39.20
N PHE A 195 26.62 11.93 39.93
CA PHE A 195 27.81 12.50 40.55
C PHE A 195 29.04 11.83 39.95
N LYS A 196 29.94 12.65 39.38
CA LYS A 196 31.15 12.17 38.67
C LYS A 196 30.83 11.07 37.66
N GLY A 197 29.75 11.26 36.89
CA GLY A 197 29.28 10.33 35.85
C GLY A 197 28.55 9.07 36.34
N LYS A 198 28.44 8.84 37.64
CA LYS A 198 27.71 7.69 38.21
C LYS A 198 26.30 8.09 38.62
N SER A 199 25.29 7.34 38.15
CA SER A 199 23.88 7.53 38.52
C SER A 199 23.71 7.38 40.03
N GLN A 200 22.99 8.33 40.63
CA GLN A 200 22.71 8.35 42.07
C GLN A 200 21.23 8.00 42.35
N SER A 201 20.33 8.67 41.65
CA SER A 201 18.90 8.50 41.83
C SER A 201 18.11 9.02 40.65
N LYS A 202 16.91 8.45 40.40
CA LYS A 202 15.88 9.06 39.57
C LYS A 202 15.16 10.13 40.42
N VAL A 203 15.28 11.38 40.02
CA VAL A 203 14.76 12.52 40.80
C VAL A 203 13.40 13.00 40.31
N LEU A 204 13.00 12.52 39.13
CA LEU A 204 11.70 12.77 38.53
C LEU A 204 11.27 11.54 37.71
N LYS A 205 9.97 11.25 37.70
CA LYS A 205 9.34 10.29 36.83
C LYS A 205 7.96 10.82 36.48
N GLN A 206 7.71 11.04 35.17
CA GLN A 206 6.49 11.69 34.70
C GLN A 206 6.11 11.23 33.31
N LYS A 207 4.80 11.17 33.03
CA LYS A 207 4.26 10.92 31.69
C LYS A 207 4.29 12.21 30.87
N ILE A 208 4.72 12.12 29.62
CA ILE A 208 4.59 13.16 28.62
C ILE A 208 3.86 12.59 27.40
N GLU A 209 3.18 13.43 26.64
CA GLU A 209 2.58 13.09 25.37
C GLU A 209 3.21 13.95 24.27
N VAL A 210 3.74 13.28 23.24
CA VAL A 210 4.38 13.98 22.12
C VAL A 210 3.30 14.44 21.15
N LEU A 211 3.45 15.62 20.59
CA LEU A 211 2.53 16.18 19.59
C LEU A 211 2.33 15.21 18.42
N ASP A 212 1.09 15.14 17.93
CA ASP A 212 0.77 14.49 16.68
C ASP A 212 1.55 15.11 15.51
N PRO A 213 2.00 14.28 14.54
CA PRO A 213 2.68 14.81 13.37
C PRO A 213 1.77 15.73 12.54
N VAL A 214 2.40 16.61 11.80
CA VAL A 214 1.72 17.37 10.75
C VAL A 214 1.38 16.43 9.60
N ARG A 215 0.15 16.48 9.12
CA ARG A 215 -0.33 15.64 8.03
C ARG A 215 -0.79 16.47 6.85
N LEU A 216 -0.40 16.05 5.66
CA LEU A 216 -1.02 16.51 4.42
C LEU A 216 -2.41 15.87 4.31
N THR A 217 -3.47 16.70 4.33
CA THR A 217 -4.87 16.25 4.31
C THR A 217 -5.48 16.27 2.92
N GLU A 218 -5.11 17.27 2.11
CA GLU A 218 -5.61 17.42 0.75
C GLU A 218 -4.47 17.88 -0.17
N SER A 219 -4.52 17.43 -1.42
CA SER A 219 -3.64 17.88 -2.49
C SER A 219 -4.42 17.99 -3.80
N SER A 220 -4.05 18.96 -4.65
CA SER A 220 -4.64 19.14 -5.99
C SER A 220 -4.34 17.97 -6.95
N ILE A 221 -3.31 17.18 -6.65
CA ILE A 221 -2.96 15.92 -7.31
C ILE A 221 -2.94 14.86 -6.21
N GLN A 222 -3.57 13.71 -6.45
CA GLN A 222 -3.61 12.64 -5.45
C GLN A 222 -2.29 11.87 -5.40
N THR A 223 -1.99 11.28 -4.27
CA THR A 223 -0.82 10.39 -4.15
C THR A 223 -0.98 9.19 -5.09
N ASP A 224 0.10 8.84 -5.79
CA ASP A 224 0.21 7.80 -6.82
C ASP A 224 -0.64 8.04 -8.09
N GLU A 225 -1.22 9.23 -8.25
CA GLU A 225 -1.99 9.60 -9.43
C GLU A 225 -1.12 9.65 -10.69
N MET A 226 -1.71 9.25 -11.82
CA MET A 226 -1.14 9.49 -13.15
C MET A 226 -1.67 10.80 -13.71
N VAL A 227 -0.81 11.79 -13.80
CA VAL A 227 -1.16 13.12 -14.32
C VAL A 227 -0.95 13.15 -15.84
N PHE A 228 -2.01 13.48 -16.58
CA PHE A 228 -2.03 13.49 -18.04
C PHE A 228 -1.70 14.85 -18.67
N ASN A 229 -1.73 15.92 -17.90
CA ASN A 229 -1.23 17.25 -18.29
C ASN A 229 0.18 17.48 -17.76
N ARG A 230 0.72 18.69 -17.97
CA ARG A 230 1.95 19.15 -17.33
C ARG A 230 1.57 20.05 -16.16
N PRO A 231 1.67 19.59 -14.93
CA PRO A 231 1.38 20.45 -13.79
C PRO A 231 2.44 21.56 -13.68
N SER A 232 2.01 22.75 -13.34
CA SER A 232 2.86 23.90 -13.03
C SER A 232 2.72 24.35 -11.58
N GLU A 233 1.79 23.74 -10.85
CA GLU A 233 1.55 24.04 -9.45
C GLU A 233 1.00 22.83 -8.71
N LEU A 234 1.19 22.83 -7.38
CA LEU A 234 0.52 21.95 -6.43
C LEU A 234 -0.14 22.81 -5.36
N ILE A 235 -1.38 22.49 -5.03
CA ILE A 235 -2.08 23.08 -3.88
C ILE A 235 -2.14 22.01 -2.80
N LEU A 236 -1.62 22.33 -1.63
CA LEU A 236 -1.48 21.42 -0.49
C LEU A 236 -2.21 21.98 0.71
N LYS A 237 -2.96 21.17 1.41
CA LYS A 237 -3.60 21.54 2.66
C LYS A 237 -3.14 20.62 3.78
N PHE A 238 -2.66 21.20 4.84
CA PHE A 238 -2.23 20.50 6.03
C PHE A 238 -3.30 20.55 7.12
N ASP A 239 -3.24 19.64 8.07
CA ASP A 239 -4.14 19.64 9.25
C ASP A 239 -3.84 20.78 10.23
N LYS A 240 -2.63 21.39 10.11
CA LYS A 240 -2.16 22.48 10.97
C LYS A 240 -1.51 23.59 10.14
N PRO A 241 -1.58 24.86 10.59
CA PRO A 241 -0.82 25.95 9.96
C PRO A 241 0.68 25.76 10.21
N LEU A 242 1.48 25.94 9.16
CA LEU A 242 2.93 25.79 9.21
C LEU A 242 3.59 27.11 9.62
N ALA A 243 4.56 27.03 10.52
CA ALA A 243 5.44 28.15 10.90
C ALA A 243 6.72 28.18 10.06
N GLN A 244 7.20 27.00 9.67
CA GLN A 244 8.34 26.84 8.78
C GLN A 244 8.00 25.78 7.73
N TYR A 245 8.34 26.05 6.46
CA TYR A 245 8.07 25.12 5.36
C TYR A 245 9.13 25.29 4.27
N GLU A 246 9.99 24.30 4.16
CA GLU A 246 10.90 24.13 3.04
C GLU A 246 10.61 22.78 2.42
N MET A 247 10.13 22.79 1.18
CA MET A 247 9.76 21.60 0.42
C MET A 247 10.41 21.65 -0.96
N LEU A 248 10.68 20.49 -1.53
CA LEU A 248 11.18 20.37 -2.90
C LEU A 248 10.51 19.22 -3.64
N LEU A 249 10.53 19.30 -4.95
CA LEU A 249 10.11 18.25 -5.84
C LEU A 249 11.34 17.48 -6.31
N VAL A 250 11.37 16.18 -6.05
CA VAL A 250 12.37 15.27 -6.59
C VAL A 250 11.77 14.58 -7.80
N VAL A 251 12.26 14.93 -8.97
CA VAL A 251 11.79 14.42 -10.27
C VAL A 251 12.71 13.29 -10.71
N LYS A 252 12.17 12.07 -10.79
CA LYS A 252 12.89 10.86 -11.17
C LYS A 252 12.45 10.39 -12.55
N LYS A 253 13.39 10.20 -13.47
CA LYS A 253 13.15 9.66 -14.81
C LYS A 253 14.22 8.66 -15.19
N GLY A 254 13.88 7.37 -15.18
CA GLY A 254 14.87 6.31 -15.30
C GLY A 254 15.86 6.36 -14.12
N GLU A 255 17.16 6.45 -14.43
CA GLU A 255 18.22 6.60 -13.44
C GLU A 255 18.52 8.07 -13.07
N GLU A 256 17.97 9.02 -13.81
CA GLU A 256 18.17 10.46 -13.57
C GLU A 256 17.23 10.97 -12.47
N SER A 257 17.78 11.83 -11.59
CA SER A 257 17.03 12.52 -10.54
C SER A 257 17.39 13.99 -10.53
N THR A 258 16.38 14.85 -10.49
CA THR A 258 16.54 16.32 -10.46
C THR A 258 15.71 16.90 -9.33
N GLU A 259 16.28 17.83 -8.57
CA GLU A 259 15.56 18.57 -7.54
C GLU A 259 15.06 19.91 -8.09
N ILE A 260 13.80 20.23 -7.80
CA ILE A 260 13.17 21.52 -8.13
C ILE A 260 12.71 22.15 -6.82
N VAL A 261 13.15 23.37 -6.58
CA VAL A 261 12.67 24.19 -5.46
C VAL A 261 11.49 25.03 -5.96
N PRO A 262 10.26 24.74 -5.52
CA PRO A 262 9.09 25.50 -5.92
C PRO A 262 9.03 26.84 -5.18
N GLU A 263 8.37 27.82 -5.76
CA GLU A 263 7.93 29.01 -5.04
C GLU A 263 6.71 28.64 -4.20
N ILE A 264 6.79 28.85 -2.88
CA ILE A 264 5.72 28.48 -1.95
C ILE A 264 4.99 29.72 -1.46
N THR A 265 3.69 29.78 -1.66
CA THR A 265 2.83 30.88 -1.21
C THR A 265 1.68 30.37 -0.35
N LEU A 266 1.46 31.03 0.79
CA LEU A 266 0.30 30.75 1.64
C LEU A 266 -0.96 31.34 0.98
N GLN A 267 -1.98 30.50 0.78
CA GLN A 267 -3.26 30.90 0.22
C GLN A 267 -4.30 31.18 1.32
N GLU A 268 -4.41 30.26 2.26
CA GLU A 268 -5.30 30.31 3.44
C GLU A 268 -4.55 29.75 4.64
N ALA A 269 -5.12 29.77 5.83
CA ALA A 269 -4.47 29.48 7.11
C ALA A 269 -3.56 28.22 7.13
N ASN A 270 -3.90 27.18 6.36
CA ASN A 270 -3.12 25.94 6.28
C ASN A 270 -3.05 25.37 4.85
N THR A 271 -3.33 26.20 3.83
CA THR A 271 -3.32 25.83 2.41
C THR A 271 -2.17 26.57 1.72
N TYR A 272 -1.30 25.81 1.07
CA TYR A 272 -0.09 26.30 0.44
C TYR A 272 -0.10 25.99 -1.04
N ARG A 273 0.26 26.97 -1.86
CA ARG A 273 0.49 26.79 -3.30
C ARG A 273 2.00 26.69 -3.53
N LEU A 274 2.39 25.63 -4.20
CA LEU A 274 3.74 25.41 -4.71
C LEU A 274 3.74 25.65 -6.21
N SER A 275 4.41 26.69 -6.69
CA SER A 275 4.48 27.04 -8.11
C SER A 275 5.86 26.66 -8.68
N PHE A 276 5.86 26.09 -9.88
CA PHE A 276 7.08 25.67 -10.59
C PHE A 276 6.86 25.70 -12.11
N GLY A 277 7.93 25.71 -12.89
CA GLY A 277 7.81 25.69 -14.35
C GLY A 277 7.31 24.34 -14.87
N ALA A 278 6.24 24.34 -15.67
CA ALA A 278 5.71 23.10 -16.26
C ALA A 278 6.74 22.38 -17.15
N GLU A 279 7.70 23.09 -17.72
CA GLU A 279 8.81 22.56 -18.52
C GLU A 279 9.81 21.75 -17.70
N LEU A 280 9.90 22.01 -16.38
CA LEU A 280 10.79 21.31 -15.46
C LEU A 280 10.28 19.91 -15.14
N ILE A 281 9.00 19.63 -15.36
CA ILE A 281 8.40 18.32 -15.14
C ILE A 281 8.40 17.53 -16.44
N PRO A 282 9.33 16.58 -16.64
CA PRO A 282 9.38 15.77 -17.84
C PRO A 282 8.23 14.77 -17.89
N ARG A 283 7.95 14.21 -19.05
CA ARG A 283 7.02 13.10 -19.25
C ARG A 283 7.65 11.80 -18.74
N GLU A 284 6.81 10.86 -18.33
CA GLU A 284 7.23 9.54 -17.85
C GLU A 284 8.15 9.63 -16.63
N ALA A 285 7.87 10.59 -15.77
CA ALA A 285 8.62 10.80 -14.55
C ALA A 285 7.76 10.48 -13.31
N THR A 286 8.42 10.08 -12.26
CA THR A 286 7.87 10.09 -10.90
C THR A 286 8.30 11.37 -10.22
N VAL A 287 7.36 12.09 -9.66
CA VAL A 287 7.59 13.34 -8.92
C VAL A 287 7.25 13.08 -7.47
N GLU A 288 8.23 13.22 -6.61
CA GLU A 288 8.10 13.10 -5.15
C GLU A 288 8.14 14.49 -4.53
N LEU A 289 7.18 14.82 -3.69
CA LEU A 289 7.21 16.01 -2.85
C LEU A 289 7.88 15.65 -1.53
N VAL A 290 9.01 16.28 -1.28
CA VAL A 290 9.87 16.02 -0.12
C VAL A 290 9.92 17.24 0.80
N ALA A 291 9.65 17.02 2.08
CA ALA A 291 9.83 18.01 3.13
C ALA A 291 11.30 18.06 3.56
N LYS A 292 11.97 19.18 3.38
CA LYS A 292 13.29 19.45 4.00
C LYS A 292 13.15 19.94 5.43
N SER A 293 12.22 20.87 5.64
CA SER A 293 11.88 21.41 6.96
C SER A 293 10.42 21.84 6.93
N VAL A 294 9.57 21.07 7.60
CA VAL A 294 8.15 21.40 7.76
C VAL A 294 7.80 21.28 9.23
N GLU A 295 7.52 22.44 9.84
CA GLU A 295 7.15 22.57 11.25
C GLU A 295 5.87 23.40 11.37
N ALA A 296 4.89 22.92 12.10
CA ALA A 296 3.67 23.65 12.40
C ALA A 296 3.89 24.70 13.50
N SER A 297 2.94 25.62 13.64
CA SER A 297 2.98 26.68 14.66
C SER A 297 3.00 26.16 16.10
N ASP A 298 2.56 24.92 16.33
CA ASP A 298 2.63 24.25 17.63
C ASP A 298 3.97 23.53 17.88
N GLY A 299 4.88 23.50 16.91
CA GLY A 299 6.18 22.85 16.96
C GLY A 299 6.17 21.37 16.55
N SER A 300 5.05 20.85 16.04
CA SER A 300 5.00 19.51 15.46
C SER A 300 5.61 19.50 14.04
N THR A 301 6.19 18.37 13.65
CA THR A 301 6.81 18.16 12.34
C THR A 301 6.11 17.06 11.56
N VAL A 302 6.45 16.86 10.31
CA VAL A 302 5.96 15.72 9.51
C VAL A 302 6.62 14.43 9.98
N GLU A 303 5.95 13.27 9.77
CA GLU A 303 6.44 11.96 10.21
C GLU A 303 7.65 11.47 9.40
N GLY A 304 7.81 11.93 8.17
CA GLY A 304 8.91 11.57 7.28
C GLY A 304 9.11 12.60 6.17
N PRO A 305 10.20 12.50 5.40
CA PRO A 305 10.48 13.49 4.38
C PRO A 305 9.54 13.40 3.16
N LEU A 306 9.04 12.22 2.80
CA LEU A 306 8.14 12.05 1.66
C LEU A 306 6.71 12.41 2.05
N LEU A 307 6.17 13.49 1.48
CA LEU A 307 4.80 13.93 1.72
C LEU A 307 3.79 13.28 0.76
N MET A 308 4.13 13.22 -0.52
CA MET A 308 3.33 12.57 -1.58
C MET A 308 4.20 12.31 -2.81
N GLN A 309 3.67 11.48 -3.72
CA GLN A 309 4.25 11.28 -5.05
C GLN A 309 3.15 11.17 -6.11
N PHE A 310 3.50 11.49 -7.36
CA PHE A 310 2.64 11.27 -8.51
C PHE A 310 3.49 10.94 -9.74
N ARG A 311 2.84 10.49 -10.82
CA ARG A 311 3.53 10.16 -12.08
C ARG A 311 2.98 11.00 -13.22
N THR A 312 3.84 11.34 -14.16
CA THR A 312 3.46 12.06 -15.38
C THR A 312 3.34 11.10 -16.55
N SER A 313 2.29 11.26 -17.33
CA SER A 313 2.04 10.46 -18.52
C SER A 313 3.09 10.71 -19.62
N GLY A 314 3.45 9.63 -20.33
CA GLY A 314 4.25 9.68 -21.56
C GLY A 314 3.47 10.01 -22.83
N GLY A 315 2.18 10.28 -22.71
CA GLY A 315 1.22 10.35 -23.81
C GLY A 315 0.52 8.98 -24.04
N PRO A 316 -0.50 8.93 -24.91
CA PRO A 316 -1.31 7.75 -25.12
C PRO A 316 -0.50 6.51 -25.53
N ARG A 317 -0.80 5.37 -24.88
CA ARG A 317 -0.26 4.06 -25.19
C ARG A 317 -1.39 3.04 -25.30
N VAL A 318 -1.29 2.15 -26.27
CA VAL A 318 -2.25 1.05 -26.38
C VAL A 318 -2.08 0.08 -25.20
N THR A 319 -3.19 -0.22 -24.53
CA THR A 319 -3.27 -1.17 -23.41
C THR A 319 -3.94 -2.48 -23.80
N GLY A 320 -4.73 -2.49 -24.87
CA GLY A 320 -5.43 -3.70 -25.28
C GLY A 320 -6.15 -3.57 -26.61
N VAL A 321 -6.53 -4.74 -27.12
CA VAL A 321 -7.42 -4.90 -28.27
C VAL A 321 -8.42 -6.00 -27.95
N ASN A 322 -9.66 -5.85 -28.39
CA ASN A 322 -10.76 -6.80 -28.09
C ASN A 322 -10.73 -8.09 -28.94
N VAL A 323 -9.62 -8.39 -29.58
CA VAL A 323 -9.48 -9.56 -30.46
C VAL A 323 -8.94 -10.76 -29.69
N GLY A 324 -9.72 -11.84 -29.67
CA GLY A 324 -9.32 -13.11 -29.09
C GLY A 324 -8.57 -14.03 -30.06
N PRO A 325 -8.15 -15.22 -29.59
CA PRO A 325 -7.44 -16.22 -30.39
C PRO A 325 -8.20 -16.71 -31.61
N SER A 326 -9.54 -16.65 -31.57
CA SER A 326 -10.41 -17.08 -32.66
C SER A 326 -10.54 -16.06 -33.80
N GLY A 327 -9.86 -14.92 -33.70
CA GLY A 327 -10.01 -13.80 -34.64
C GLY A 327 -11.26 -12.97 -34.37
N VAL A 328 -11.62 -12.14 -35.34
CA VAL A 328 -12.80 -11.26 -35.31
C VAL A 328 -13.77 -11.72 -36.39
N ALA A 329 -15.05 -11.84 -36.08
CA ALA A 329 -16.08 -12.10 -37.07
C ALA A 329 -16.25 -10.92 -38.04
N VAL A 330 -16.51 -11.18 -39.31
CA VAL A 330 -16.79 -10.13 -40.29
C VAL A 330 -17.97 -9.27 -39.82
N GLY A 331 -17.83 -7.96 -39.84
CA GLY A 331 -18.83 -7.01 -39.34
C GLY A 331 -18.74 -6.68 -37.86
N ALA A 332 -17.99 -7.45 -37.06
CA ALA A 332 -17.76 -7.11 -35.66
C ALA A 332 -16.65 -6.05 -35.54
N PRO A 333 -16.80 -5.02 -34.69
CA PRO A 333 -15.80 -3.97 -34.56
C PRO A 333 -14.54 -4.46 -33.85
N ILE A 334 -13.38 -3.97 -34.29
CA ILE A 334 -12.12 -4.07 -33.56
C ILE A 334 -11.98 -2.78 -32.72
N VAL A 335 -11.79 -2.94 -31.41
CA VAL A 335 -11.63 -1.84 -30.46
C VAL A 335 -10.21 -1.88 -29.91
N VAL A 336 -9.44 -0.85 -30.21
CA VAL A 336 -8.11 -0.63 -29.64
C VAL A 336 -8.24 0.38 -28.50
N THR A 337 -7.83 -0.01 -27.30
CA THR A 337 -7.96 0.79 -26.07
C THR A 337 -6.61 1.35 -25.67
N PHE A 338 -6.59 2.62 -25.28
CA PHE A 338 -5.43 3.33 -24.76
C PHE A 338 -5.54 3.51 -23.25
N ASP A 339 -4.43 3.82 -22.59
CA ASP A 339 -4.32 4.12 -21.16
C ASP A 339 -4.94 5.47 -20.77
N GLN A 340 -5.25 6.32 -21.72
CA GLN A 340 -5.81 7.66 -21.53
C GLN A 340 -6.62 8.10 -22.75
N ASP A 341 -7.44 9.14 -22.58
CA ASP A 341 -8.24 9.70 -23.64
C ASP A 341 -7.39 10.27 -24.79
N LEU A 342 -7.90 10.15 -26.00
CA LEU A 342 -7.30 10.70 -27.22
C LEU A 342 -7.87 12.09 -27.53
N SER A 343 -7.01 12.99 -27.99
CA SER A 343 -7.41 14.30 -28.46
C SER A 343 -8.43 14.20 -29.60
N GLN A 344 -9.59 14.80 -29.45
CA GLN A 344 -10.63 14.79 -30.49
C GLN A 344 -10.30 15.70 -31.67
N GLN A 345 -9.35 16.62 -31.50
CA GLN A 345 -8.95 17.60 -32.51
C GLN A 345 -7.81 17.12 -33.41
N GLN A 346 -7.08 16.07 -33.02
CA GLN A 346 -5.96 15.57 -33.80
C GLN A 346 -6.43 14.82 -35.04
N PRO A 347 -5.97 15.17 -36.26
CA PRO A 347 -6.12 14.35 -37.46
C PRO A 347 -5.43 13.00 -37.30
N LEU A 348 -6.08 11.90 -37.72
CA LEU A 348 -5.56 10.54 -37.51
C LEU A 348 -5.06 9.86 -38.77
N GLU A 349 -5.30 10.44 -39.95
CA GLU A 349 -5.04 9.85 -41.26
C GLU A 349 -3.56 9.47 -41.44
N SER A 350 -2.65 10.30 -40.93
CA SER A 350 -1.20 10.05 -41.00
C SER A 350 -0.69 9.08 -39.92
N LEU A 351 -1.49 8.81 -38.88
CA LEU A 351 -1.09 8.02 -37.74
C LEU A 351 -1.59 6.56 -37.79
N ILE A 352 -2.56 6.29 -38.66
CA ILE A 352 -3.21 5.00 -38.77
C ILE A 352 -3.03 4.44 -40.17
N GLU A 353 -2.48 3.23 -40.23
CA GLU A 353 -2.38 2.45 -41.45
C GLU A 353 -3.09 1.12 -41.25
N VAL A 354 -4.05 0.79 -42.10
CA VAL A 354 -4.87 -0.41 -41.99
C VAL A 354 -4.82 -1.23 -43.24
N GLY A 355 -5.03 -2.54 -43.12
CA GLY A 355 -5.07 -3.47 -44.27
C GLY A 355 -6.09 -4.56 -44.06
N GLY A 356 -6.45 -5.26 -45.18
CA GLY A 356 -7.34 -6.40 -45.18
C GLY A 356 -8.83 -6.07 -45.02
N GLY A 357 -9.28 -4.87 -45.48
CA GLY A 357 -10.69 -4.47 -45.41
C GLY A 357 -11.09 -3.93 -44.03
N VAL A 358 -10.11 -3.50 -43.22
CA VAL A 358 -10.33 -2.78 -41.97
C VAL A 358 -10.34 -1.27 -42.25
N ALA A 359 -11.23 -0.52 -41.62
CA ALA A 359 -11.28 0.93 -41.70
C ALA A 359 -11.54 1.55 -40.34
N LEU A 360 -10.93 2.71 -40.05
CA LEU A 360 -11.27 3.48 -38.84
C LEU A 360 -12.73 3.94 -38.94
N GLN A 361 -13.55 3.56 -37.98
CA GLN A 361 -14.95 3.93 -37.92
C GLN A 361 -15.17 5.16 -37.02
N SER A 362 -14.58 5.17 -35.83
CA SER A 362 -14.73 6.27 -34.88
C SER A 362 -13.63 6.27 -33.82
N ARG A 363 -13.51 7.45 -33.15
CA ARG A 363 -12.71 7.66 -31.96
C ARG A 363 -13.64 8.07 -30.82
N ARG A 364 -13.55 7.40 -29.65
CA ARG A 364 -14.37 7.70 -28.49
C ARG A 364 -13.53 7.60 -27.21
N GLY A 365 -13.32 8.73 -26.52
CA GLY A 365 -12.51 8.77 -25.33
C GLY A 365 -11.11 8.16 -25.58
N ASN A 366 -10.81 7.10 -24.88
CA ASN A 366 -9.55 6.36 -24.99
C ASN A 366 -9.58 5.19 -26.00
N GLN A 367 -10.54 5.19 -26.94
CA GLN A 367 -10.72 4.06 -27.86
C GLN A 367 -10.70 4.50 -29.32
N LEU A 368 -10.07 3.67 -30.17
CA LEU A 368 -10.25 3.66 -31.61
C LEU A 368 -11.08 2.43 -31.99
N ILE A 369 -12.16 2.68 -32.75
CA ILE A 369 -13.09 1.66 -33.19
C ILE A 369 -12.93 1.50 -34.70
N PHE A 370 -12.63 0.27 -35.14
CA PHE A 370 -12.44 -0.07 -36.53
C PHE A 370 -13.59 -0.96 -37.04
N SER A 371 -14.12 -0.62 -38.21
CA SER A 371 -15.06 -1.48 -38.93
C SER A 371 -14.30 -2.61 -39.64
N THR A 372 -14.93 -3.78 -39.70
CA THR A 372 -14.48 -4.95 -40.45
C THR A 372 -15.48 -5.36 -41.54
N SER A 373 -16.43 -4.48 -41.92
CA SER A 373 -17.50 -4.82 -42.84
C SER A 373 -16.98 -5.24 -44.22
N ASP A 374 -15.87 -4.68 -44.66
CA ASP A 374 -15.25 -4.96 -45.96
C ASP A 374 -14.15 -6.03 -45.90
N ALA A 375 -13.92 -6.57 -44.70
CA ALA A 375 -12.93 -7.62 -44.50
C ALA A 375 -13.46 -8.97 -45.00
N SER A 376 -12.61 -9.73 -45.64
CA SER A 376 -12.95 -11.08 -46.13
C SER A 376 -12.86 -12.10 -45.00
N LYS A 377 -13.78 -13.08 -45.00
CA LYS A 377 -13.65 -14.27 -44.12
C LYS A 377 -12.27 -14.90 -44.31
N CYS A 378 -11.67 -15.36 -43.23
CA CYS A 378 -10.31 -15.90 -43.20
C CYS A 378 -9.21 -14.93 -43.68
N GLY A 379 -9.52 -13.70 -44.02
CA GLY A 379 -8.56 -12.69 -44.51
C GLY A 379 -7.57 -12.26 -43.43
N VAL A 380 -6.37 -11.94 -43.85
CA VAL A 380 -5.39 -11.33 -42.95
C VAL A 380 -5.68 -9.83 -42.85
N ILE A 381 -5.70 -9.32 -41.64
CA ILE A 381 -5.92 -7.91 -41.32
C ILE A 381 -4.70 -7.33 -40.61
N SER A 382 -4.51 -6.05 -40.78
CA SER A 382 -3.47 -5.32 -40.04
C SER A 382 -3.97 -3.96 -39.58
N ILE A 383 -3.50 -3.53 -38.42
CA ILE A 383 -3.67 -2.19 -37.89
C ILE A 383 -2.30 -1.75 -37.38
N ASN A 384 -1.73 -0.74 -37.99
CA ASN A 384 -0.48 -0.12 -37.57
C ASN A 384 -0.78 1.27 -37.04
N LEU A 385 -0.46 1.52 -35.79
CA LEU A 385 -0.55 2.83 -35.17
C LEU A 385 0.85 3.40 -35.03
N ARG A 386 1.09 4.54 -35.65
CA ARG A 386 2.35 5.26 -35.53
C ARG A 386 2.44 5.94 -34.18
N PRO A 387 3.61 6.39 -33.71
CA PRO A 387 3.71 7.26 -32.53
C PRO A 387 2.96 8.59 -32.76
N ASP A 388 2.97 9.45 -31.75
CA ASP A 388 2.42 10.81 -31.76
C ASP A 388 0.90 10.95 -31.62
N PHE A 389 0.17 9.91 -31.25
CA PHE A 389 -1.18 10.11 -30.75
C PHE A 389 -1.18 11.06 -29.56
N GLN A 390 -2.02 12.10 -29.61
CA GLN A 390 -2.11 13.10 -28.57
C GLN A 390 -3.29 12.83 -27.62
N ASN A 391 -3.07 13.13 -26.34
CA ASN A 391 -4.15 13.25 -25.39
C ASN A 391 -4.85 14.64 -25.50
N PRO A 392 -5.96 14.93 -24.77
CA PRO A 392 -6.64 16.22 -24.81
C PRO A 392 -5.76 17.43 -24.42
N TYR A 393 -4.64 17.18 -23.74
CA TYR A 393 -3.68 18.22 -23.33
C TYR A 393 -2.50 18.39 -24.34
N GLY A 394 -2.58 17.77 -25.52
CA GLY A 394 -1.54 17.85 -26.54
C GLY A 394 -0.27 17.04 -26.25
N ILE A 395 -0.30 16.16 -25.24
CA ILE A 395 0.83 15.28 -24.93
C ILE A 395 0.83 14.10 -25.89
N SER A 396 1.87 13.99 -26.75
CA SER A 396 2.01 12.92 -27.73
C SER A 396 2.63 11.65 -27.13
N GLY A 397 2.09 10.48 -27.48
CA GLY A 397 2.71 9.19 -27.22
C GLY A 397 3.94 8.95 -28.07
N ARG A 398 4.87 8.11 -27.59
CA ARG A 398 6.12 7.79 -28.28
C ARG A 398 6.15 6.38 -28.87
N SER A 399 5.19 5.55 -28.51
CA SER A 399 5.19 4.14 -28.87
C SER A 399 4.35 3.88 -30.10
N ALA A 400 4.93 3.24 -31.10
CA ALA A 400 4.17 2.60 -32.16
C ALA A 400 3.51 1.32 -31.65
N TRP A 401 2.36 0.97 -32.21
CA TRP A 401 1.69 -0.30 -31.92
C TRP A 401 1.26 -0.95 -33.23
N ARG A 402 1.37 -2.27 -33.28
CA ARG A 402 1.01 -3.05 -34.47
C ARG A 402 0.20 -4.25 -34.06
N TYR A 403 -0.85 -4.50 -34.81
CA TYR A 403 -1.62 -5.70 -34.75
C TYR A 403 -1.66 -6.35 -36.13
N SER A 404 -1.39 -7.63 -36.20
CA SER A 404 -1.64 -8.46 -37.38
C SER A 404 -2.39 -9.68 -36.92
N GLY A 405 -3.51 -9.93 -37.54
CA GLY A 405 -4.40 -11.01 -37.17
C GLY A 405 -5.14 -11.55 -38.37
N ARG A 406 -6.08 -12.45 -38.07
CA ARG A 406 -6.90 -13.08 -39.09
C ARG A 406 -8.36 -12.85 -38.75
N MET A 407 -9.17 -12.53 -39.76
CA MET A 407 -10.62 -12.58 -39.63
C MET A 407 -11.07 -14.01 -39.38
N SER A 408 -12.11 -14.15 -38.59
CA SER A 408 -12.75 -15.46 -38.40
C SER A 408 -13.23 -16.00 -39.75
N CYS A 409 -13.15 -17.33 -39.89
CA CYS A 409 -13.60 -18.02 -41.11
C CYS A 409 -15.11 -18.30 -41.09
N TYR A 410 -15.84 -17.54 -40.26
CA TYR A 410 -17.30 -17.66 -40.12
C TYR A 410 -17.95 -16.26 -40.09
N THR A 411 -19.24 -16.23 -40.37
CA THR A 411 -20.12 -15.11 -40.02
C THR A 411 -21.06 -15.54 -38.89
N THR A 412 -21.60 -14.54 -38.16
CA THR A 412 -22.57 -14.81 -37.09
C THR A 412 -23.93 -14.21 -37.45
N SER A 413 -25.00 -14.86 -37.03
CA SER A 413 -26.34 -14.32 -37.05
C SER A 413 -27.06 -14.54 -35.72
N ILE A 414 -27.97 -13.67 -35.37
CA ILE A 414 -28.92 -13.89 -34.26
C ILE A 414 -30.14 -14.56 -34.87
N ILE A 415 -30.42 -15.78 -34.45
CA ILE A 415 -31.58 -16.57 -34.95
C ILE A 415 -32.83 -16.33 -34.11
N GLY A 416 -32.72 -15.69 -32.98
CA GLY A 416 -33.80 -15.37 -32.06
C GLY A 416 -33.30 -14.92 -30.70
N TYR A 417 -34.23 -14.76 -29.79
CA TYR A 417 -33.95 -14.37 -28.41
C TYR A 417 -34.66 -15.32 -27.44
N SER A 418 -34.05 -15.55 -26.28
CA SER A 418 -34.70 -16.28 -25.20
C SER A 418 -35.86 -15.50 -24.59
N SER A 419 -36.63 -16.14 -23.74
CA SER A 419 -37.73 -15.47 -23.02
C SER A 419 -37.27 -14.34 -22.08
N GLN A 420 -36.00 -14.27 -21.71
CA GLN A 420 -35.38 -13.14 -20.99
C GLN A 420 -34.58 -12.18 -21.90
N GLY A 421 -34.74 -12.31 -23.23
CA GLY A 421 -34.11 -11.39 -24.19
C GLY A 421 -32.62 -11.66 -24.47
N ARG A 422 -32.09 -12.81 -24.09
CA ARG A 422 -30.71 -13.19 -24.46
C ARG A 422 -30.69 -13.69 -25.90
N ALA A 423 -29.75 -13.16 -26.71
CA ALA A 423 -29.58 -13.57 -28.10
C ALA A 423 -29.13 -15.01 -28.22
N ILE A 424 -29.72 -15.72 -29.22
CA ILE A 424 -29.34 -17.06 -29.64
C ILE A 424 -28.55 -16.89 -30.94
N TYR A 425 -27.27 -17.29 -30.91
CA TYR A 425 -26.33 -17.10 -32.02
C TYR A 425 -26.17 -18.35 -32.86
N ALA A 426 -26.10 -18.18 -34.17
CA ALA A 426 -25.62 -19.18 -35.13
C ALA A 426 -24.31 -18.72 -35.77
N TYR A 427 -23.37 -19.66 -35.92
CA TYR A 427 -22.07 -19.47 -36.56
C TYR A 427 -22.05 -20.21 -37.89
N HIS A 428 -21.77 -19.52 -39.00
CA HIS A 428 -21.86 -20.01 -40.35
C HIS A 428 -20.48 -20.16 -41.00
N PHE A 429 -20.11 -21.36 -41.38
CA PHE A 429 -18.85 -21.70 -42.05
C PHE A 429 -19.13 -22.27 -43.45
N GLY A 430 -18.22 -22.00 -44.39
CA GLY A 430 -18.38 -22.39 -45.80
C GLY A 430 -19.44 -21.56 -46.51
N ASP A 431 -19.45 -21.62 -47.81
CA ASP A 431 -20.35 -20.82 -48.67
C ASP A 431 -21.14 -21.69 -49.67
N GLY A 432 -20.92 -23.02 -49.67
CA GLY A 432 -21.51 -23.95 -50.60
C GLY A 432 -22.86 -24.54 -50.18
N GLY A 433 -23.41 -25.35 -50.99
CA GLY A 433 -24.53 -26.30 -50.92
C GLY A 433 -25.35 -26.52 -49.64
N PRO A 434 -25.82 -27.74 -49.40
CA PRO A 434 -26.60 -28.02 -48.20
C PRO A 434 -25.77 -27.88 -46.91
N SER A 435 -26.45 -27.53 -45.83
CA SER A 435 -25.80 -27.31 -44.54
C SER A 435 -25.87 -28.57 -43.66
N VAL A 436 -24.84 -28.73 -42.81
CA VAL A 436 -24.88 -29.61 -41.64
C VAL A 436 -25.00 -28.72 -40.41
N VAL A 437 -25.98 -28.95 -39.57
CA VAL A 437 -26.26 -28.11 -38.40
C VAL A 437 -25.87 -28.86 -37.13
N TYR A 438 -25.10 -28.18 -36.26
CA TYR A 438 -24.68 -28.70 -34.95
C TYR A 438 -25.30 -27.82 -33.87
N THR A 439 -25.98 -28.43 -32.90
CA THR A 439 -26.64 -27.68 -31.82
C THR A 439 -26.23 -28.18 -30.44
N GLY A 440 -26.11 -27.29 -29.47
CA GLY A 440 -25.84 -27.62 -28.09
C GLY A 440 -26.74 -26.88 -27.13
N ALA A 441 -26.67 -27.23 -25.88
CA ALA A 441 -27.32 -26.60 -24.73
C ALA A 441 -28.80 -26.22 -24.98
N ILE A 442 -29.59 -27.15 -25.47
CA ILE A 442 -31.06 -27.05 -25.40
C ILE A 442 -31.51 -27.27 -23.95
N HIS A 443 -30.77 -28.08 -23.19
CA HIS A 443 -30.87 -28.15 -21.74
C HIS A 443 -29.71 -27.39 -21.13
N GLY A 444 -30.00 -26.38 -20.29
CA GLY A 444 -28.96 -25.46 -19.78
C GLY A 444 -28.02 -26.09 -18.75
N ASN A 445 -28.36 -27.19 -18.11
CA ASN A 445 -27.49 -27.95 -17.21
C ASN A 445 -26.51 -28.88 -17.94
N GLU A 446 -26.65 -29.08 -19.25
CA GLU A 446 -25.78 -29.91 -20.07
C GLU A 446 -24.65 -29.08 -20.68
N VAL A 447 -23.85 -28.41 -19.82
CA VAL A 447 -22.84 -27.43 -20.23
C VAL A 447 -21.73 -28.00 -21.12
N SER A 448 -21.47 -29.32 -21.02
CA SER A 448 -20.51 -30.03 -21.87
C SER A 448 -20.82 -29.87 -23.35
N THR A 449 -22.10 -29.82 -23.72
CA THR A 449 -22.56 -29.70 -25.12
C THR A 449 -22.25 -28.32 -25.67
N LYS A 450 -22.42 -27.26 -24.88
CA LYS A 450 -21.99 -25.91 -25.25
C LYS A 450 -20.47 -25.82 -25.43
N TYR A 451 -19.71 -26.38 -24.51
CA TYR A 451 -18.25 -26.37 -24.62
C TYR A 451 -17.75 -27.20 -25.81
N LEU A 452 -18.43 -28.31 -26.14
CA LEU A 452 -18.14 -29.05 -27.35
C LEU A 452 -18.36 -28.19 -28.61
N MET A 453 -19.45 -27.45 -28.66
CA MET A 453 -19.74 -26.55 -29.80
C MET A 453 -18.74 -25.42 -29.89
N ASP A 454 -18.33 -24.84 -28.79
CA ASP A 454 -17.27 -23.80 -28.76
C ASP A 454 -15.94 -24.36 -29.30
N ARG A 455 -15.56 -25.57 -28.91
CA ARG A 455 -14.37 -26.26 -29.43
C ARG A 455 -14.51 -26.59 -30.92
N TRP A 456 -15.70 -26.97 -31.36
CA TRP A 456 -15.98 -27.20 -32.75
C TRP A 456 -15.86 -25.95 -33.61
N ILE A 457 -16.39 -24.82 -33.15
CA ILE A 457 -16.19 -23.49 -33.79
C ILE A 457 -14.71 -23.15 -33.91
N GLN A 458 -13.94 -23.40 -32.87
CA GLN A 458 -12.48 -23.15 -32.90
C GLN A 458 -11.78 -24.04 -33.93
N GLU A 459 -12.10 -25.35 -33.98
CA GLU A 459 -11.55 -26.31 -34.93
C GLU A 459 -11.88 -25.92 -36.37
N LEU A 460 -13.14 -25.60 -36.65
CA LEU A 460 -13.60 -25.16 -37.98
C LEU A 460 -12.90 -23.87 -38.41
N ASN A 461 -12.74 -22.93 -37.48
CA ASN A 461 -12.04 -21.65 -37.73
C ASN A 461 -10.55 -21.87 -37.97
N ALA A 462 -9.93 -22.84 -37.31
CA ALA A 462 -8.50 -23.16 -37.49
C ALA A 462 -8.24 -23.97 -38.76
N SER A 463 -9.24 -24.74 -39.23
CA SER A 463 -9.10 -25.69 -40.35
C SER A 463 -10.14 -25.47 -41.48
N PRO A 464 -10.32 -24.22 -41.97
CA PRO A 464 -11.36 -23.91 -42.95
C PRO A 464 -11.19 -24.69 -44.27
N GLY A 465 -9.96 -25.01 -44.66
CA GLY A 465 -9.66 -25.80 -45.85
C GLY A 465 -10.13 -27.28 -45.81
N LYS A 466 -10.54 -27.79 -44.63
CA LYS A 466 -11.14 -29.10 -44.48
C LYS A 466 -12.64 -29.12 -44.82
N ILE A 467 -13.28 -27.94 -44.88
CA ILE A 467 -14.70 -27.83 -45.23
C ILE A 467 -14.82 -27.95 -46.75
N PRO A 468 -15.56 -28.93 -47.27
CA PRO A 468 -15.75 -29.06 -48.70
C PRO A 468 -16.40 -27.80 -49.30
N ALA A 469 -15.96 -27.38 -50.49
CA ALA A 469 -16.46 -26.17 -51.13
C ALA A 469 -17.97 -26.18 -51.42
N ASN A 470 -18.57 -27.37 -51.51
CA ASN A 470 -19.99 -27.56 -51.73
C ASN A 470 -20.80 -27.75 -50.45
N LYS A 471 -20.23 -27.44 -49.27
CA LYS A 471 -20.88 -27.63 -47.97
C LYS A 471 -20.93 -26.33 -47.18
N ARG A 472 -21.94 -26.22 -46.30
CA ARG A 472 -22.04 -25.23 -45.23
C ARG A 472 -22.15 -25.93 -43.89
N ILE A 473 -21.61 -25.29 -42.86
CA ILE A 473 -21.76 -25.77 -41.49
C ILE A 473 -22.36 -24.64 -40.66
N ILE A 474 -23.39 -24.96 -39.89
CA ILE A 474 -24.02 -24.02 -38.97
C ILE A 474 -23.88 -24.61 -37.56
N VAL A 475 -23.34 -23.81 -36.64
CA VAL A 475 -23.18 -24.21 -35.24
C VAL A 475 -23.98 -23.27 -34.37
N VAL A 476 -24.88 -23.83 -33.55
CA VAL A 476 -25.68 -23.12 -32.54
C VAL A 476 -25.25 -23.60 -31.17
N PRO A 477 -24.32 -22.95 -30.48
CA PRO A 477 -23.73 -23.47 -29.25
C PRO A 477 -24.72 -23.56 -28.08
N THR A 478 -25.74 -22.68 -28.09
CA THR A 478 -26.67 -22.57 -26.98
C THR A 478 -28.07 -22.21 -27.49
N ILE A 479 -28.97 -23.16 -27.39
CA ILE A 479 -30.40 -22.93 -27.70
C ILE A 479 -31.11 -22.29 -26.49
N ASN A 480 -30.72 -22.69 -25.26
CA ASN A 480 -31.34 -22.25 -24.00
C ASN A 480 -30.37 -21.39 -23.18
N PRO A 481 -30.12 -20.11 -23.55
CA PRO A 481 -29.19 -19.28 -22.81
C PRO A 481 -29.69 -18.91 -21.40
N ASP A 482 -31.01 -18.91 -21.16
CA ASP A 482 -31.60 -18.68 -19.85
C ASP A 482 -31.37 -19.84 -18.89
N GLY A 483 -31.62 -21.07 -19.38
CA GLY A 483 -31.31 -22.29 -18.64
C GLY A 483 -29.82 -22.45 -18.35
N LEU A 484 -28.99 -22.17 -19.33
CA LEU A 484 -27.52 -22.19 -19.17
C LEU A 484 -27.05 -21.24 -18.09
N ALA A 485 -27.53 -20.00 -18.07
CA ALA A 485 -27.17 -19.01 -17.07
C ALA A 485 -27.55 -19.39 -15.63
N ARG A 486 -28.55 -20.28 -15.48
CA ARG A 486 -29.02 -20.80 -14.18
C ARG A 486 -28.52 -22.20 -13.84
N GLY A 487 -27.81 -22.83 -14.76
CA GLY A 487 -27.44 -24.25 -14.64
C GLY A 487 -28.68 -25.19 -14.61
N SER A 488 -29.75 -24.80 -15.28
CA SER A 488 -31.05 -25.50 -15.24
C SER A 488 -31.35 -26.16 -16.58
N ARG A 489 -31.91 -27.37 -16.52
CA ARG A 489 -32.40 -28.09 -17.72
C ARG A 489 -33.41 -27.28 -18.51
N ILE A 490 -34.37 -26.68 -17.81
CA ILE A 490 -35.50 -25.95 -18.36
C ILE A 490 -35.17 -24.46 -18.66
N ASN A 491 -35.98 -23.81 -19.47
CA ASN A 491 -35.87 -22.40 -19.76
C ASN A 491 -36.43 -21.53 -18.59
N SER A 492 -36.43 -20.18 -18.72
CA SER A 492 -36.90 -19.26 -17.68
C SER A 492 -38.40 -19.33 -17.40
N ARG A 493 -39.18 -19.96 -18.29
CA ARG A 493 -40.61 -20.19 -18.12
C ARG A 493 -40.94 -21.57 -17.57
N ASN A 494 -39.96 -22.29 -17.06
CA ASN A 494 -40.12 -23.61 -16.50
C ASN A 494 -40.50 -24.70 -17.52
N VAL A 495 -40.16 -24.51 -18.81
CA VAL A 495 -40.43 -25.43 -19.90
C VAL A 495 -39.15 -26.19 -20.27
N ASP A 496 -39.27 -27.53 -20.46
CA ASP A 496 -38.24 -28.33 -21.11
C ASP A 496 -38.36 -28.09 -22.63
N LEU A 497 -37.42 -27.34 -23.19
CA LEU A 497 -37.47 -26.94 -24.60
C LEU A 497 -37.52 -28.16 -25.53
N ASN A 498 -36.90 -29.31 -25.13
CA ASN A 498 -36.93 -30.56 -25.88
C ASN A 498 -38.20 -31.40 -25.58
N ARG A 499 -39.26 -30.75 -25.09
CA ARG A 499 -40.64 -31.23 -24.95
C ARG A 499 -41.65 -30.28 -25.58
N ASN A 500 -41.18 -29.15 -26.16
CA ASN A 500 -42.05 -28.07 -26.64
C ASN A 500 -42.26 -28.08 -28.16
N PHE A 501 -41.66 -29.01 -28.91
CA PHE A 501 -41.83 -29.04 -30.37
C PHE A 501 -43.17 -29.62 -30.79
N ASN A 502 -43.70 -29.14 -31.93
CA ASN A 502 -45.00 -29.56 -32.50
C ASN A 502 -44.89 -30.92 -33.21
N THR A 503 -44.76 -31.96 -32.41
CA THR A 503 -44.77 -33.36 -32.88
C THR A 503 -46.14 -33.99 -32.74
N SER A 504 -46.38 -35.12 -33.38
CA SER A 504 -47.63 -35.90 -33.28
C SER A 504 -47.94 -36.36 -31.86
N ASN A 505 -46.92 -36.54 -31.03
CA ASN A 505 -47.01 -37.01 -29.65
C ASN A 505 -46.80 -35.88 -28.61
N TRP A 506 -46.85 -34.59 -29.02
CA TRP A 506 -46.66 -33.48 -28.06
C TRP A 506 -47.70 -33.51 -26.94
N GLN A 507 -47.27 -33.22 -25.73
CA GLN A 507 -48.12 -33.11 -24.55
C GLN A 507 -47.72 -31.89 -23.73
N LYS A 508 -48.70 -31.22 -23.08
CA LYS A 508 -48.44 -30.13 -22.16
C LYS A 508 -47.73 -30.61 -20.89
N ASP A 509 -48.27 -31.68 -20.32
CA ASP A 509 -47.76 -32.33 -19.12
C ASP A 509 -46.89 -33.53 -19.53
N VAL A 510 -45.63 -33.50 -19.14
CA VAL A 510 -44.61 -34.45 -19.57
C VAL A 510 -44.01 -35.23 -18.39
N GLN A 511 -43.08 -36.10 -18.65
CA GLN A 511 -42.26 -36.72 -17.60
C GLN A 511 -40.90 -36.05 -17.50
N HIS A 512 -40.46 -35.86 -16.25
CA HIS A 512 -39.07 -35.51 -15.95
C HIS A 512 -38.15 -36.70 -16.27
N VAL A 513 -36.85 -36.47 -16.44
CA VAL A 513 -35.83 -37.52 -16.68
C VAL A 513 -35.80 -38.62 -15.60
N THR A 514 -36.37 -38.35 -14.44
CA THR A 514 -36.54 -39.33 -13.34
C THR A 514 -37.82 -40.20 -13.49
N GLY A 515 -38.60 -40.01 -14.55
CA GLY A 515 -39.89 -40.64 -14.74
C GLY A 515 -41.07 -40.00 -13.97
N GLN A 516 -40.80 -39.00 -13.11
CA GLN A 516 -41.83 -38.32 -12.35
C GLN A 516 -42.65 -37.37 -13.24
N PRO A 517 -43.95 -37.19 -12.97
CA PRO A 517 -44.76 -36.18 -13.68
C PRO A 517 -44.16 -34.79 -13.59
N PHE A 518 -44.16 -34.08 -14.70
CA PHE A 518 -43.73 -32.68 -14.80
C PHE A 518 -44.83 -31.87 -15.51
N PRO A 519 -45.82 -31.37 -14.74
CA PRO A 519 -46.93 -30.58 -15.26
C PRO A 519 -46.45 -29.29 -15.92
N GLY A 520 -46.98 -29.00 -17.12
CA GLY A 520 -46.59 -27.83 -17.90
C GLY A 520 -45.20 -27.89 -18.52
N GLY A 521 -44.44 -28.96 -18.33
CA GLY A 521 -43.05 -29.06 -18.81
C GLY A 521 -42.95 -29.07 -20.34
N GLY A 522 -44.02 -29.36 -21.10
CA GLY A 522 -44.09 -29.21 -22.54
C GLY A 522 -44.48 -27.81 -23.04
N GLY A 523 -44.74 -26.86 -22.11
CA GLY A 523 -45.19 -25.50 -22.41
C GLY A 523 -46.70 -25.37 -22.51
N GLU A 524 -47.20 -24.15 -22.59
CA GLU A 524 -48.65 -23.87 -22.69
C GLU A 524 -49.27 -24.39 -24.02
N ALA A 525 -48.48 -24.45 -25.07
CA ALA A 525 -48.79 -25.03 -26.36
C ALA A 525 -47.53 -25.52 -27.02
N ALA A 526 -47.65 -26.42 -27.99
CA ALA A 526 -46.56 -26.76 -28.87
C ALA A 526 -45.97 -25.50 -29.51
N MET A 527 -44.65 -25.37 -29.52
CA MET A 527 -43.93 -24.19 -30.04
C MET A 527 -44.26 -22.91 -29.27
N SER A 528 -44.67 -22.97 -27.98
CA SER A 528 -44.90 -21.75 -27.18
C SER A 528 -43.65 -20.95 -26.93
N GLU A 529 -42.51 -21.59 -26.79
CA GLU A 529 -41.26 -20.97 -26.36
C GLU A 529 -40.53 -20.27 -27.52
N PRO A 530 -40.00 -19.05 -27.29
CA PRO A 530 -39.27 -18.30 -28.32
C PRO A 530 -38.00 -19.03 -28.76
N GLU A 531 -37.31 -19.71 -27.86
CA GLU A 531 -36.10 -20.50 -28.10
C GLU A 531 -36.41 -21.67 -29.05
N THR A 532 -37.52 -22.36 -28.80
CA THR A 532 -38.00 -23.48 -29.66
C THR A 532 -38.32 -22.96 -31.07
N LYS A 533 -39.03 -21.81 -31.17
CA LYS A 533 -39.35 -21.20 -32.47
C LYS A 533 -38.09 -20.81 -33.22
N ALA A 534 -37.10 -20.23 -32.52
CA ALA A 534 -35.84 -19.76 -33.11
C ALA A 534 -35.10 -20.90 -33.82
N ILE A 535 -34.88 -22.01 -33.13
CA ILE A 535 -34.16 -23.15 -33.74
C ILE A 535 -35.00 -23.85 -34.79
N ALA A 536 -36.30 -24.02 -34.59
CA ALA A 536 -37.18 -24.61 -35.58
C ALA A 536 -37.25 -23.81 -36.88
N SER A 537 -37.30 -22.46 -36.80
CA SER A 537 -37.25 -21.55 -37.96
C SER A 537 -35.95 -21.71 -38.72
N LEU A 538 -34.80 -21.71 -38.00
CA LEU A 538 -33.50 -21.94 -38.65
C LEU A 538 -33.46 -23.22 -39.43
N ILE A 539 -33.90 -24.34 -38.85
CA ILE A 539 -33.90 -25.67 -39.53
C ILE A 539 -34.86 -25.68 -40.71
N ALA A 540 -36.06 -25.06 -40.57
CA ALA A 540 -37.05 -25.00 -41.65
C ALA A 540 -36.56 -24.14 -42.84
N GLU A 541 -35.87 -23.03 -42.59
CA GLU A 541 -35.28 -22.13 -43.59
C GLU A 541 -34.07 -22.77 -44.29
N GLN A 542 -33.14 -23.34 -43.50
CA GLN A 542 -31.89 -23.87 -44.03
C GLN A 542 -32.06 -25.22 -44.73
N ARG A 543 -33.09 -26.00 -44.38
CA ARG A 543 -33.31 -27.38 -44.92
C ARG A 543 -32.01 -28.19 -44.94
N PRO A 544 -31.31 -28.34 -43.78
CA PRO A 544 -30.02 -29.01 -43.75
C PRO A 544 -30.13 -30.49 -44.19
N GLU A 545 -29.04 -31.01 -44.71
CA GLU A 545 -28.94 -32.43 -45.02
C GLU A 545 -28.84 -33.30 -43.77
N LEU A 546 -28.38 -32.71 -42.64
CA LEU A 546 -28.25 -33.36 -41.35
C LEU A 546 -28.27 -32.37 -40.21
N VAL A 547 -28.97 -32.66 -39.11
CA VAL A 547 -28.89 -31.97 -37.83
C VAL A 547 -28.25 -32.89 -36.79
N LEU A 548 -27.28 -32.39 -36.04
CA LEU A 548 -26.70 -33.07 -34.88
C LEU A 548 -27.05 -32.28 -33.62
N SER A 549 -27.88 -32.88 -32.77
CA SER A 549 -28.32 -32.32 -31.50
C SER A 549 -27.55 -32.96 -30.36
N TYR A 550 -26.71 -32.19 -29.67
CA TYR A 550 -25.86 -32.70 -28.58
C TYR A 550 -26.55 -32.55 -27.24
N HIS A 551 -26.57 -33.66 -26.51
CA HIS A 551 -27.12 -33.85 -25.18
C HIS A 551 -26.11 -34.51 -24.23
N SER A 552 -26.49 -34.74 -23.02
CA SER A 552 -25.77 -35.56 -22.02
C SER A 552 -26.75 -36.05 -20.94
N VAL A 553 -26.62 -37.24 -20.37
CA VAL A 553 -25.49 -38.15 -20.38
C VAL A 553 -25.97 -39.58 -20.64
N ALA A 554 -25.60 -40.18 -21.75
CA ALA A 554 -25.93 -41.62 -21.99
C ALA A 554 -24.88 -42.38 -22.83
N ASN A 555 -23.85 -41.75 -23.41
CA ASN A 555 -22.89 -42.35 -24.34
C ASN A 555 -23.60 -43.04 -25.53
N LEU A 556 -24.51 -42.34 -26.19
CA LEU A 556 -25.45 -42.91 -27.13
C LEU A 556 -25.60 -42.05 -28.39
N VAL A 557 -25.82 -42.66 -29.54
CA VAL A 557 -26.20 -41.99 -30.78
C VAL A 557 -27.58 -42.51 -31.19
N ILE A 558 -28.53 -41.61 -31.40
CA ILE A 558 -29.91 -41.90 -31.77
C ILE A 558 -30.17 -41.24 -33.12
N SER A 559 -30.89 -41.95 -33.99
CA SER A 559 -31.32 -41.46 -35.29
C SER A 559 -32.84 -41.23 -35.29
N ASN A 560 -33.31 -40.18 -36.01
CA ASN A 560 -34.74 -40.02 -36.26
C ASN A 560 -35.28 -40.89 -37.42
N GLY A 561 -34.45 -41.74 -38.03
CA GLY A 561 -34.81 -42.65 -39.06
C GLY A 561 -35.07 -42.04 -40.45
N VAL A 562 -35.00 -40.76 -40.63
CA VAL A 562 -35.30 -40.07 -41.89
C VAL A 562 -34.10 -40.08 -42.84
N GLY A 563 -34.34 -40.40 -44.10
CA GLY A 563 -33.30 -40.38 -45.13
C GLY A 563 -32.10 -41.27 -44.79
N GLN A 564 -30.92 -40.64 -44.73
CA GLN A 564 -29.68 -41.33 -44.39
C GLN A 564 -29.32 -41.28 -42.89
N ALA A 565 -30.25 -40.85 -42.03
CA ALA A 565 -29.95 -40.65 -40.60
C ALA A 565 -29.42 -41.93 -39.92
N ASN A 566 -30.00 -43.14 -40.24
CA ASN A 566 -29.52 -44.41 -39.67
C ASN A 566 -28.05 -44.69 -40.06
N ALA A 567 -27.70 -44.51 -41.34
CA ALA A 567 -26.35 -44.75 -41.84
C ALA A 567 -25.34 -43.73 -41.20
N ARG A 568 -25.76 -42.48 -41.08
CA ARG A 568 -24.98 -41.44 -40.43
C ARG A 568 -24.78 -41.69 -38.92
N ALA A 569 -25.82 -42.19 -38.23
CA ALA A 569 -25.73 -42.57 -36.83
C ALA A 569 -24.72 -43.71 -36.62
N ALA A 570 -24.79 -44.74 -37.46
CA ALA A 570 -23.82 -45.83 -37.42
C ALA A 570 -22.40 -45.38 -37.70
N GLN A 571 -22.21 -44.48 -38.69
CA GLN A 571 -20.92 -43.88 -38.99
C GLN A 571 -20.39 -43.04 -37.82
N TYR A 572 -21.24 -42.19 -37.21
CA TYR A 572 -20.86 -41.36 -36.05
C TYR A 572 -20.45 -42.24 -34.85
N ALA A 573 -21.27 -43.29 -34.56
CA ALA A 573 -20.97 -44.23 -33.49
C ALA A 573 -19.65 -44.98 -33.72
N GLY A 574 -19.36 -45.37 -34.96
CA GLY A 574 -18.09 -46.01 -35.33
C GLY A 574 -16.86 -45.16 -35.08
N PHE A 575 -16.92 -43.87 -35.34
CA PHE A 575 -15.81 -42.96 -35.08
C PHE A 575 -15.69 -42.54 -33.61
N SER A 576 -16.82 -42.35 -32.92
CA SER A 576 -16.83 -41.83 -31.54
C SER A 576 -16.75 -42.93 -30.49
N GLY A 577 -17.04 -44.18 -30.84
CA GLY A 577 -17.16 -45.29 -29.90
C GLY A 577 -18.36 -45.15 -28.95
N TYR A 578 -19.36 -44.34 -29.30
CA TYR A 578 -20.65 -44.32 -28.59
C TYR A 578 -21.50 -45.52 -29.03
N ARG A 579 -22.40 -45.94 -28.16
CA ARG A 579 -23.35 -46.99 -28.48
C ARG A 579 -24.41 -46.45 -29.46
N LEU A 580 -24.81 -47.26 -30.44
CA LEU A 580 -25.93 -46.93 -31.30
C LEU A 580 -27.25 -47.34 -30.60
N SER A 581 -28.25 -46.47 -30.63
CA SER A 581 -29.59 -46.74 -30.08
C SER A 581 -30.27 -47.84 -30.83
N SER A 582 -31.05 -48.66 -30.12
CA SER A 582 -31.98 -49.66 -30.71
C SER A 582 -33.14 -49.03 -31.49
N GLY A 583 -33.41 -47.73 -31.21
CA GLY A 583 -34.48 -46.97 -31.88
C GLY A 583 -35.85 -47.14 -31.28
N ASP A 584 -35.99 -47.92 -30.21
CA ASP A 584 -37.30 -48.23 -29.57
C ASP A 584 -37.57 -47.35 -28.35
N GLY A 585 -36.63 -46.46 -28.00
CA GLY A 585 -36.71 -45.50 -26.87
C GLY A 585 -36.60 -46.14 -25.49
N SER A 586 -36.36 -47.44 -25.40
CA SER A 586 -36.28 -48.20 -24.14
C SER A 586 -35.09 -47.77 -23.25
N GLU A 587 -34.09 -47.14 -23.85
CA GLU A 587 -32.85 -46.73 -23.19
C GLU A 587 -33.03 -45.70 -22.06
N PHE A 588 -34.12 -44.92 -22.11
CA PHE A 588 -34.32 -43.82 -21.16
C PHE A 588 -35.24 -44.17 -19.98
N GLY A 589 -36.04 -45.25 -20.11
CA GLY A 589 -36.91 -45.69 -19.01
C GLY A 589 -38.07 -44.75 -18.63
N TYR A 590 -38.35 -43.72 -19.44
CA TYR A 590 -39.47 -42.81 -19.28
C TYR A 590 -40.01 -42.35 -20.64
N THR A 591 -41.26 -41.83 -20.65
CA THR A 591 -41.90 -41.38 -21.90
C THR A 591 -41.37 -40.06 -22.39
N ILE A 592 -40.92 -39.99 -23.62
CA ILE A 592 -40.36 -38.82 -24.28
C ILE A 592 -41.34 -38.34 -25.36
N THR A 593 -41.73 -37.05 -25.27
CA THR A 593 -42.69 -36.46 -26.22
C THR A 593 -42.20 -35.07 -26.64
N GLY A 594 -42.64 -34.56 -27.78
CA GLY A 594 -42.40 -33.16 -28.19
C GLY A 594 -40.94 -32.79 -28.42
N THR A 595 -40.11 -33.73 -28.94
CA THR A 595 -38.65 -33.51 -29.10
C THR A 595 -38.30 -32.82 -30.43
N ALA A 596 -37.12 -32.19 -30.45
CA ALA A 596 -36.60 -31.51 -31.63
C ALA A 596 -36.36 -32.42 -32.81
N ASP A 597 -35.72 -33.57 -32.59
CA ASP A 597 -35.38 -34.55 -33.60
C ASP A 597 -36.64 -35.20 -34.21
N SER A 598 -37.66 -35.54 -33.42
CA SER A 598 -38.96 -35.96 -33.91
C SER A 598 -39.64 -34.90 -34.77
N TYR A 599 -39.61 -33.63 -34.35
CA TYR A 599 -40.14 -32.52 -35.14
C TYR A 599 -39.41 -32.35 -36.48
N TYR A 600 -38.08 -32.44 -36.49
CA TYR A 600 -37.29 -32.33 -37.70
C TYR A 600 -37.63 -33.45 -38.69
N GLY A 601 -37.85 -34.66 -38.21
CA GLY A 601 -38.29 -35.79 -39.03
C GLY A 601 -39.73 -35.65 -39.50
N GLU A 602 -40.69 -35.55 -38.58
CA GLU A 602 -42.13 -35.59 -38.87
C GLU A 602 -42.64 -34.40 -39.68
N LYS A 603 -42.18 -33.19 -39.36
CA LYS A 603 -42.72 -31.94 -39.95
C LYS A 603 -41.85 -31.41 -41.08
N LEU A 604 -40.54 -31.62 -41.00
CA LEU A 604 -39.61 -31.01 -41.95
C LEU A 604 -38.98 -32.03 -42.93
N GLY A 605 -39.04 -33.33 -42.65
CA GLY A 605 -38.38 -34.39 -43.44
C GLY A 605 -36.85 -34.28 -43.38
N VAL A 606 -36.30 -33.70 -42.32
CA VAL A 606 -34.87 -33.44 -42.15
C VAL A 606 -34.25 -34.57 -41.33
N PRO A 607 -33.17 -35.21 -41.82
CA PRO A 607 -32.39 -36.20 -41.07
C PRO A 607 -31.76 -35.59 -39.85
N SER A 608 -31.85 -36.26 -38.69
CA SER A 608 -31.20 -35.78 -37.46
C SER A 608 -30.64 -36.90 -36.59
N LEU A 609 -29.61 -36.56 -35.84
CA LEU A 609 -28.99 -37.40 -34.83
C LEU A 609 -29.04 -36.69 -33.48
N VAL A 610 -29.38 -37.43 -32.44
CA VAL A 610 -29.15 -37.02 -31.06
C VAL A 610 -27.87 -37.68 -30.57
N ILE A 611 -26.93 -36.90 -30.10
CA ILE A 611 -25.65 -37.36 -29.56
C ILE A 611 -25.64 -37.14 -28.05
N GLU A 612 -25.76 -38.19 -27.28
CA GLU A 612 -25.69 -38.19 -25.84
C GLU A 612 -24.23 -38.35 -25.39
N LEU A 613 -23.61 -37.27 -24.95
CA LEU A 613 -22.23 -37.29 -24.41
C LEU A 613 -22.16 -38.16 -23.15
N GLY A 614 -20.95 -38.52 -22.74
CA GLY A 614 -20.71 -39.30 -21.52
C GLY A 614 -20.51 -38.47 -20.24
N SER A 615 -20.66 -37.15 -20.31
CA SER A 615 -20.43 -36.24 -19.17
C SER A 615 -21.25 -34.97 -19.30
N HIS A 616 -21.79 -34.45 -18.19
CA HIS A 616 -22.44 -33.13 -18.15
C HIS A 616 -21.45 -31.96 -18.17
N THR A 617 -20.20 -32.18 -17.78
CA THR A 617 -19.23 -31.12 -17.56
C THR A 617 -18.03 -31.14 -18.50
N TYR A 618 -17.59 -32.34 -18.95
CA TYR A 618 -16.47 -32.49 -19.86
C TYR A 618 -16.94 -32.69 -21.30
N HIS A 619 -16.47 -31.84 -22.21
CA HIS A 619 -16.94 -31.71 -23.59
C HIS A 619 -16.56 -32.87 -24.51
N GLN A 620 -15.64 -33.77 -24.15
CA GLN A 620 -15.19 -34.93 -24.91
C GLN A 620 -14.84 -34.64 -26.40
N PHE A 621 -14.22 -33.48 -26.67
CA PHE A 621 -13.95 -33.02 -28.04
C PHE A 621 -13.10 -34.02 -28.82
N GLU A 622 -12.04 -34.52 -28.23
CA GLU A 622 -11.11 -35.50 -28.85
C GLU A 622 -11.81 -36.77 -29.28
N ARG A 623 -12.82 -37.21 -28.52
CA ARG A 623 -13.65 -38.37 -28.84
C ARG A 623 -14.60 -38.12 -30.00
N ASN A 624 -15.12 -36.90 -30.11
CA ASN A 624 -16.15 -36.52 -31.09
C ASN A 624 -15.58 -35.94 -32.39
N GLN A 625 -14.39 -35.35 -32.37
CA GLN A 625 -13.82 -34.57 -33.48
C GLN A 625 -13.84 -35.32 -34.83
N ALA A 626 -13.36 -36.57 -34.84
CA ALA A 626 -13.33 -37.37 -36.07
C ALA A 626 -14.72 -37.65 -36.61
N ALA A 627 -15.68 -37.98 -35.73
CA ALA A 627 -17.07 -38.21 -36.07
C ALA A 627 -17.73 -36.93 -36.62
N MET A 628 -17.49 -35.77 -35.98
CA MET A 628 -18.02 -34.49 -36.42
C MET A 628 -17.51 -34.10 -37.82
N TRP A 629 -16.23 -34.31 -38.11
CA TRP A 629 -15.66 -34.09 -39.45
C TRP A 629 -16.25 -35.08 -40.48
N ALA A 630 -16.44 -36.35 -40.12
CA ALA A 630 -17.04 -37.32 -41.02
C ALA A 630 -18.47 -36.94 -41.47
N MET A 631 -19.24 -36.26 -40.59
CA MET A 631 -20.59 -35.78 -40.93
C MET A 631 -20.59 -34.63 -41.94
N VAL A 632 -19.50 -33.88 -42.03
CA VAL A 632 -19.33 -32.79 -43.00
C VAL A 632 -18.84 -33.30 -44.35
N GLN A 633 -17.95 -34.30 -44.34
CA GLN A 633 -17.23 -34.76 -45.52
C GLN A 633 -18.00 -35.81 -46.33
N SER A 634 -19.06 -36.29 -45.80
CA SER A 634 -19.86 -37.39 -46.41
C SER A 634 -21.06 -36.91 -47.22
#